data_4a4c8fbca0f4595de576cd4e2c0a1acc
#
_entry.id   4a4c8fbca0f4595de576cd4e2c0a1acc
#
_cell.length_a   1.000
_cell.length_b   1.000
_cell.length_c   1.000
_cell.angle_alpha   90.00
_cell.angle_beta   90.00
_cell.angle_gamma   90.00
#
_symmetry.space_group_name_H-M   'P 1'
#
loop_
_entity.id
_entity.type
_entity.pdbx_description
1 polymer ?
#
loop_
_entity_poly.entity_id
_entity_poly.type
_entity_poly.pdbx_seq_one_letter_code
_entity_poly.pdbx_strand_id
1 'polypeptide(L)'
;DEIPPKITNPERNNYVIDSEKYVTKYFNENYGSLGLFNYPTTIKESEDWFRNFLKERFNKFGDYEDAIVKDNLTLNHSILSPLMNVGFISPKKVITESLEYAEKNEIPINSTEGFIRQIMGWREFIRGIYCVKGTYERTNNYWGFKRKIPTSFYTGNTGIEPIDISIRKVLKTGYLHHIERLMVLGNFMLLCEFDPDEVYKWFMELFIDSYDWVMVPNIYGMSQFADGGLMSTKPYISSSNYIYKMSDYKKNEWDKVWDGLFWRFMDKQREFFIKNPRLRMLINTFDKMDPIKKENHLINGEKFIKSITNEK
;
A
#
# COMPACT_ATOMS: atom_id res chain seq x y z
N ASP A 1 0.49 -18.11 -16.10
CA ASP A 1 1.32 -17.15 -15.42
C ASP A 1 1.79 -17.77 -14.13
N GLU A 2 3.11 -17.86 -13.97
CA GLU A 2 3.73 -18.61 -12.88
C GLU A 2 3.71 -17.77 -11.60
N ILE A 3 2.97 -18.23 -10.59
CA ILE A 3 3.07 -17.69 -9.23
C ILE A 3 4.36 -18.28 -8.62
N PRO A 4 5.24 -17.43 -8.05
CA PRO A 4 6.47 -17.92 -7.43
C PRO A 4 6.18 -18.83 -6.24
N PRO A 5 7.12 -19.72 -5.87
CA PRO A 5 6.97 -20.59 -4.69
C PRO A 5 6.65 -19.76 -3.44
N LYS A 6 5.86 -20.33 -2.54
CA LYS A 6 5.62 -19.70 -1.24
C LYS A 6 6.94 -19.53 -0.50
N ILE A 7 7.07 -18.39 0.19
CA ILE A 7 8.24 -18.16 1.05
C ILE A 7 8.27 -19.23 2.13
N THR A 8 9.42 -19.88 2.30
CA THR A 8 9.64 -20.77 3.43
C THR A 8 9.74 -19.91 4.69
N ASN A 9 8.80 -20.10 5.59
CA ASN A 9 8.79 -19.36 6.85
C ASN A 9 9.95 -19.83 7.75
N PRO A 10 10.56 -18.91 8.53
CA PRO A 10 11.50 -19.29 9.56
C PRO A 10 10.86 -20.26 10.57
N GLU A 11 11.68 -21.13 11.17
CA GLU A 11 11.21 -21.96 12.25
C GLU A 11 10.80 -21.10 13.46
N ARG A 12 9.70 -21.51 14.10
CA ARG A 12 9.21 -20.82 15.29
C ARG A 12 10.17 -21.02 16.47
N ASN A 13 10.86 -19.98 16.85
CA ASN A 13 11.87 -20.01 17.92
C ASN A 13 11.35 -19.35 19.23
N ASN A 14 12.19 -19.38 20.27
CA ASN A 14 11.83 -18.87 21.58
C ASN A 14 11.52 -17.38 21.58
N TYR A 15 12.12 -16.56 20.71
CA TYR A 15 11.83 -15.13 20.63
C TYR A 15 10.39 -14.89 20.20
N VAL A 16 9.89 -15.65 19.22
CA VAL A 16 8.49 -15.58 18.78
C VAL A 16 7.55 -16.03 19.89
N ILE A 17 7.84 -17.17 20.55
CA ILE A 17 7.01 -17.72 21.62
C ILE A 17 6.90 -16.75 22.80
N ASP A 18 7.99 -16.14 23.22
CA ASP A 18 7.99 -15.22 24.35
C ASP A 18 7.32 -13.88 24.00
N SER A 19 7.50 -13.39 22.77
CA SER A 19 6.80 -12.21 22.26
C SER A 19 5.28 -12.42 22.19
N GLU A 20 4.82 -13.60 21.75
CA GLU A 20 3.39 -13.93 21.74
C GLU A 20 2.78 -13.97 23.14
N LYS A 21 3.48 -14.54 24.13
CA LYS A 21 3.04 -14.50 25.53
C LYS A 21 2.90 -13.06 26.03
N TYR A 22 3.87 -12.21 25.71
CA TYR A 22 3.86 -10.79 26.07
C TYR A 22 2.68 -10.06 25.43
N VAL A 23 2.49 -10.22 24.11
CA VAL A 23 1.38 -9.59 23.37
C VAL A 23 0.03 -10.08 23.89
N THR A 24 -0.12 -11.39 24.11
CA THR A 24 -1.37 -11.95 24.68
C THR A 24 -1.68 -11.35 26.04
N LYS A 25 -0.66 -11.09 26.86
CA LYS A 25 -0.86 -10.54 28.20
C LYS A 25 -1.25 -9.05 28.21
N TYR A 26 -0.66 -8.24 27.30
CA TYR A 26 -0.75 -6.79 27.38
C TYR A 26 -1.51 -6.13 26.22
N PHE A 27 -1.74 -6.85 25.11
CA PHE A 27 -2.26 -6.31 23.86
C PHE A 27 -3.31 -7.21 23.19
N ASN A 28 -3.98 -8.07 23.93
CA ASN A 28 -4.96 -9.02 23.41
C ASN A 28 -6.21 -8.38 22.79
N GLU A 29 -6.48 -7.12 23.12
CA GLU A 29 -7.61 -6.34 22.57
C GLU A 29 -7.24 -5.59 21.28
N ASN A 30 -5.97 -5.63 20.86
CA ASN A 30 -5.53 -4.96 19.65
C ASN A 30 -5.90 -5.76 18.38
N TYR A 31 -5.98 -5.06 17.24
CA TYR A 31 -6.23 -5.68 15.95
C TYR A 31 -5.12 -6.64 15.54
N GLY A 32 -5.50 -7.64 14.73
CA GLY A 32 -4.57 -8.65 14.22
C GLY A 32 -4.74 -10.01 14.90
N SER A 33 -3.89 -10.95 14.52
CA SER A 33 -3.91 -12.31 15.06
C SER A 33 -2.50 -12.82 15.36
N LEU A 34 -2.35 -13.55 16.46
CA LEU A 34 -1.12 -14.24 16.82
C LEU A 34 -1.01 -15.61 16.13
N GLY A 35 0.19 -16.18 16.14
CA GLY A 35 0.46 -17.54 15.61
C GLY A 35 0.79 -17.59 14.11
N LEU A 36 0.74 -16.44 13.41
CA LEU A 36 1.10 -16.32 11.99
C LEU A 36 2.28 -15.39 11.76
N PHE A 37 3.11 -15.17 12.78
CA PHE A 37 4.34 -14.41 12.62
C PHE A 37 5.34 -15.22 11.81
N ASN A 38 5.62 -14.77 10.59
CA ASN A 38 6.39 -15.50 9.59
C ASN A 38 7.62 -14.70 9.11
N TYR A 39 8.21 -13.91 9.99
CA TYR A 39 9.37 -13.07 9.66
C TYR A 39 10.62 -13.56 10.37
N PRO A 40 11.81 -13.39 9.77
CA PRO A 40 13.07 -13.62 10.44
C PRO A 40 13.21 -12.84 11.76
N THR A 41 13.78 -13.48 12.76
CA THR A 41 14.04 -12.89 14.09
C THR A 41 15.52 -12.82 14.43
N THR A 42 16.37 -13.26 13.51
CA THR A 42 17.82 -13.21 13.66
C THR A 42 18.48 -12.70 12.37
N ILE A 43 19.73 -12.24 12.50
CA ILE A 43 20.54 -11.79 11.35
C ILE A 43 20.72 -12.95 10.35
N LYS A 44 21.01 -14.15 10.83
CA LYS A 44 21.21 -15.32 9.97
C LYS A 44 19.95 -15.66 9.17
N GLU A 45 18.80 -15.74 9.82
CA GLU A 45 17.52 -15.97 9.14
C GLU A 45 17.21 -14.88 8.09
N SER A 46 17.56 -13.62 8.40
CA SER A 46 17.36 -12.50 7.49
C SER A 46 18.24 -12.59 6.25
N GLU A 47 19.48 -13.06 6.39
CA GLU A 47 20.37 -13.33 5.28
C GLU A 47 19.89 -14.50 4.41
N ASP A 48 19.40 -15.57 5.03
CA ASP A 48 18.85 -16.73 4.32
C ASP A 48 17.56 -16.33 3.57
N TRP A 49 16.72 -15.49 4.17
CA TRP A 49 15.54 -14.92 3.55
C TRP A 49 15.89 -14.09 2.30
N PHE A 50 16.90 -13.24 2.40
CA PHE A 50 17.36 -12.44 1.29
C PHE A 50 17.95 -13.30 0.15
N ARG A 51 18.74 -14.31 0.46
CA ARG A 51 19.27 -15.26 -0.54
C ARG A 51 18.15 -16.04 -1.23
N ASN A 52 17.10 -16.42 -0.49
CA ASN A 52 15.93 -17.05 -1.07
C ASN A 52 15.20 -16.11 -2.05
N PHE A 53 15.04 -14.83 -1.71
CA PHE A 53 14.49 -13.84 -2.65
C PHE A 53 15.31 -13.76 -3.94
N LEU A 54 16.62 -13.62 -3.84
CA LEU A 54 17.50 -13.54 -5.01
C LEU A 54 17.33 -14.76 -5.93
N LYS A 55 17.25 -15.93 -5.35
CA LYS A 55 17.14 -17.20 -6.09
C LYS A 55 15.78 -17.40 -6.74
N GLU A 56 14.69 -17.15 -6.02
CA GLU A 56 13.36 -17.62 -6.41
C GLU A 56 12.49 -16.53 -7.06
N ARG A 57 12.78 -15.23 -6.82
CA ARG A 57 11.88 -14.12 -7.17
C ARG A 57 12.53 -12.98 -7.93
N PHE A 58 13.83 -12.76 -7.75
CA PHE A 58 14.51 -11.57 -8.27
C PHE A 58 14.44 -11.49 -9.80
N ASN A 59 14.58 -12.62 -10.48
CA ASN A 59 14.54 -12.67 -11.94
C ASN A 59 13.26 -12.07 -12.55
N LYS A 60 12.10 -12.29 -11.90
CA LYS A 60 10.80 -11.82 -12.37
C LYS A 60 10.26 -10.59 -11.62
N PHE A 61 11.07 -9.99 -10.77
CA PHE A 61 10.65 -8.85 -9.97
C PHE A 61 10.14 -7.69 -10.85
N GLY A 62 10.91 -7.28 -11.86
CA GLY A 62 10.56 -6.15 -12.72
C GLY A 62 9.32 -6.36 -13.58
N ASP A 63 9.03 -7.60 -13.96
CA ASP A 63 7.84 -7.92 -14.76
C ASP A 63 6.54 -7.89 -13.93
N TYR A 64 6.64 -8.17 -12.62
CA TYR A 64 5.48 -8.38 -11.74
C TYR A 64 5.47 -7.51 -10.50
N GLU A 65 6.29 -6.45 -10.42
CA GLU A 65 6.33 -5.58 -9.23
C GLU A 65 4.99 -4.90 -8.94
N ASP A 66 4.19 -4.63 -9.97
CA ASP A 66 2.87 -4.01 -9.87
C ASP A 66 1.70 -5.01 -9.88
N ALA A 67 1.97 -6.30 -10.02
CA ALA A 67 0.92 -7.31 -10.10
C ALA A 67 0.26 -7.54 -8.74
N ILE A 68 -1.05 -7.78 -8.76
CA ILE A 68 -1.85 -8.13 -7.58
C ILE A 68 -2.53 -9.48 -7.83
N VAL A 69 -2.37 -10.42 -6.91
CA VAL A 69 -3.11 -11.69 -6.92
C VAL A 69 -3.87 -11.83 -5.61
N LYS A 70 -5.19 -12.00 -5.73
CA LYS A 70 -6.14 -12.03 -4.62
C LYS A 70 -5.68 -12.95 -3.47
N ASP A 71 -5.25 -14.16 -3.80
CA ASP A 71 -4.90 -15.18 -2.82
C ASP A 71 -3.38 -15.32 -2.58
N ASN A 72 -2.58 -14.35 -3.08
CA ASN A 72 -1.15 -14.32 -2.85
C ASN A 72 -0.75 -13.02 -2.13
N LEU A 73 0.12 -13.14 -1.13
CA LEU A 73 0.56 -12.02 -0.31
C LEU A 73 1.81 -11.34 -0.85
N THR A 74 2.70 -12.10 -1.45
CA THR A 74 4.09 -11.69 -1.64
C THR A 74 4.51 -11.61 -3.09
N LEU A 75 3.95 -12.46 -3.95
CA LEU A 75 4.39 -12.58 -5.35
C LEU A 75 5.94 -12.56 -5.47
N ASN A 76 6.46 -11.66 -6.29
CA ASN A 76 7.90 -11.50 -6.50
C ASN A 76 8.57 -10.48 -5.54
N HIS A 77 7.87 -10.01 -4.50
CA HIS A 77 8.44 -9.04 -3.56
C HIS A 77 9.39 -9.69 -2.55
N SER A 78 10.39 -8.91 -2.10
CA SER A 78 11.44 -9.37 -1.19
C SER A 78 11.03 -9.45 0.28
N ILE A 79 10.12 -8.58 0.72
CA ILE A 79 9.70 -8.39 2.12
C ILE A 79 10.91 -8.09 3.04
N LEU A 80 11.85 -7.29 2.57
CA LEU A 80 13.03 -6.92 3.34
C LEU A 80 12.83 -5.66 4.20
N SER A 81 11.74 -4.91 4.00
CA SER A 81 11.49 -3.66 4.74
C SER A 81 11.49 -3.84 6.26
N PRO A 82 10.81 -4.85 6.85
CA PRO A 82 10.87 -5.07 8.30
C PRO A 82 12.29 -5.35 8.78
N LEU A 83 13.04 -6.16 8.04
CA LEU A 83 14.38 -6.61 8.39
C LEU A 83 15.42 -5.48 8.32
N MET A 84 15.30 -4.61 7.31
CA MET A 84 16.12 -3.41 7.19
C MET A 84 15.78 -2.37 8.27
N ASN A 85 14.52 -2.25 8.66
CA ASN A 85 14.09 -1.28 9.67
C ASN A 85 14.61 -1.63 11.07
N VAL A 86 14.68 -2.91 11.41
CA VAL A 86 15.27 -3.35 12.69
C VAL A 86 16.79 -3.54 12.64
N GLY A 87 17.42 -3.34 11.47
CA GLY A 87 18.87 -3.41 11.31
C GLY A 87 19.45 -4.84 11.18
N PHE A 88 18.64 -5.86 10.92
CA PHE A 88 19.14 -7.23 10.69
C PHE A 88 19.89 -7.37 9.37
N ILE A 89 19.53 -6.57 8.37
CA ILE A 89 20.24 -6.49 7.09
C ILE A 89 20.37 -5.02 6.67
N SER A 90 21.56 -4.60 6.22
CA SER A 90 21.76 -3.22 5.79
C SER A 90 21.37 -3.00 4.33
N PRO A 91 20.85 -1.80 3.96
CA PRO A 91 20.61 -1.46 2.56
C PRO A 91 21.85 -1.62 1.68
N LYS A 92 23.04 -1.28 2.18
CA LYS A 92 24.31 -1.45 1.45
C LYS A 92 24.54 -2.92 1.07
N LYS A 93 24.37 -3.84 2.03
CA LYS A 93 24.52 -5.29 1.78
C LYS A 93 23.51 -5.76 0.74
N VAL A 94 22.23 -5.36 0.87
CA VAL A 94 21.19 -5.72 -0.10
C VAL A 94 21.56 -5.27 -1.51
N ILE A 95 21.99 -4.03 -1.68
CA ILE A 95 22.39 -3.50 -3.00
C ILE A 95 23.59 -4.26 -3.56
N THR A 96 24.66 -4.38 -2.78
CA THR A 96 25.91 -5.01 -3.24
C THR A 96 25.67 -6.46 -3.66
N GLU A 97 25.06 -7.28 -2.81
CA GLU A 97 24.82 -8.69 -3.11
C GLU A 97 23.77 -8.89 -4.23
N SER A 98 22.81 -7.99 -4.39
CA SER A 98 21.86 -8.05 -5.51
C SER A 98 22.55 -7.77 -6.85
N LEU A 99 23.45 -6.80 -6.91
CA LEU A 99 24.21 -6.48 -8.14
C LEU A 99 25.16 -7.63 -8.51
N GLU A 100 25.91 -8.17 -7.54
CA GLU A 100 26.79 -9.32 -7.75
C GLU A 100 26.00 -10.55 -8.23
N TYR A 101 24.81 -10.80 -7.62
CA TYR A 101 23.94 -11.88 -8.02
C TYR A 101 23.38 -11.68 -9.42
N ALA A 102 22.98 -10.46 -9.75
CA ALA A 102 22.42 -10.12 -11.05
C ALA A 102 23.42 -10.30 -12.17
N GLU A 103 24.66 -9.86 -11.99
CA GLU A 103 25.76 -10.04 -12.95
C GLU A 103 26.05 -11.54 -13.17
N LYS A 104 26.19 -12.30 -12.07
CA LYS A 104 26.54 -13.73 -12.13
C LYS A 104 25.44 -14.61 -12.75
N ASN A 105 24.19 -14.24 -12.60
CA ASN A 105 23.03 -15.05 -13.01
C ASN A 105 22.23 -14.42 -14.17
N GLU A 106 22.79 -13.42 -14.84
CA GLU A 106 22.18 -12.75 -15.99
C GLU A 106 20.74 -12.28 -15.74
N ILE A 107 20.48 -11.70 -14.54
CA ILE A 107 19.15 -11.20 -14.17
C ILE A 107 18.75 -10.06 -15.12
N PRO A 108 17.51 -10.06 -15.65
CA PRO A 108 17.02 -9.00 -16.53
C PRO A 108 17.19 -7.59 -15.93
N ILE A 109 17.55 -6.63 -16.80
CA ILE A 109 17.82 -5.25 -16.36
C ILE A 109 16.62 -4.59 -15.71
N ASN A 110 15.38 -4.84 -16.16
CA ASN A 110 14.18 -4.33 -15.55
C ASN A 110 14.00 -4.81 -14.10
N SER A 111 14.33 -6.07 -13.79
CA SER A 111 14.29 -6.60 -12.43
C SER A 111 15.40 -6.03 -11.57
N THR A 112 16.62 -5.95 -12.10
CA THR A 112 17.78 -5.41 -11.38
C THR A 112 17.59 -3.93 -11.09
N GLU A 113 17.30 -3.11 -12.10
CA GLU A 113 17.11 -1.67 -11.97
C GLU A 113 15.89 -1.37 -11.10
N GLY A 114 14.76 -2.04 -11.34
CA GLY A 114 13.54 -1.88 -10.55
C GLY A 114 13.79 -2.14 -9.07
N PHE A 115 14.45 -3.25 -8.70
CA PHE A 115 14.73 -3.58 -7.30
C PHE A 115 15.73 -2.59 -6.65
N ILE A 116 16.82 -2.28 -7.32
CA ILE A 116 17.81 -1.32 -6.79
C ILE A 116 17.20 0.06 -6.58
N ARG A 117 16.32 0.51 -7.48
CA ARG A 117 15.58 1.78 -7.32
C ARG A 117 14.69 1.82 -6.09
N GLN A 118 14.11 0.70 -5.67
CA GLN A 118 13.32 0.66 -4.42
C GLN A 118 14.19 0.86 -3.18
N ILE A 119 15.42 0.34 -3.18
CA ILE A 119 16.33 0.43 -2.02
C ILE A 119 17.12 1.74 -2.01
N MET A 120 17.80 2.07 -3.10
CA MET A 120 18.67 3.22 -3.18
C MET A 120 17.92 4.51 -3.56
N GLY A 121 17.00 4.41 -4.53
CA GLY A 121 16.23 5.57 -5.00
C GLY A 121 15.12 5.92 -4.02
N TRP A 122 14.10 5.07 -3.96
CA TRP A 122 12.88 5.37 -3.22
C TRP A 122 13.11 5.50 -1.70
N ARG A 123 13.75 4.52 -1.08
CA ARG A 123 14.02 4.54 0.37
C ARG A 123 14.80 5.78 0.81
N GLU A 124 15.86 6.15 0.08
CA GLU A 124 16.66 7.34 0.41
C GLU A 124 15.93 8.65 0.08
N PHE A 125 15.12 8.68 -0.97
CA PHE A 125 14.25 9.81 -1.27
C PHE A 125 13.25 10.07 -0.13
N ILE A 126 12.56 9.04 0.33
CA ILE A 126 11.63 9.11 1.46
C ILE A 126 12.34 9.60 2.72
N ARG A 127 13.53 9.08 3.03
CA ARG A 127 14.33 9.53 4.16
C ARG A 127 14.71 11.02 4.04
N GLY A 128 15.10 11.44 2.85
CA GLY A 128 15.44 12.83 2.57
C GLY A 128 14.23 13.76 2.77
N ILE A 129 13.07 13.42 2.22
CA ILE A 129 11.81 14.17 2.40
C ILE A 129 11.45 14.26 3.88
N TYR A 130 11.48 13.14 4.60
CA TYR A 130 11.17 13.15 6.03
C TYR A 130 12.09 14.08 6.83
N CYS A 131 13.42 14.02 6.60
CA CYS A 131 14.38 14.86 7.31
C CYS A 131 14.16 16.37 7.04
N VAL A 132 13.79 16.73 5.81
CA VAL A 132 13.73 18.14 5.38
C VAL A 132 12.30 18.70 5.49
N LYS A 133 11.28 17.88 5.26
CA LYS A 133 9.88 18.29 5.12
C LYS A 133 8.89 17.48 5.96
N GLY A 134 9.32 16.54 6.79
CA GLY A 134 8.43 15.67 7.56
C GLY A 134 7.45 16.43 8.46
N THR A 135 7.88 17.50 9.12
CA THR A 135 6.98 18.37 9.89
C THR A 135 5.93 19.04 9.00
N TYR A 136 6.36 19.55 7.84
CA TYR A 136 5.45 20.16 6.87
C TYR A 136 4.40 19.15 6.39
N GLU A 137 4.80 17.95 5.99
CA GLU A 137 3.88 16.93 5.54
C GLU A 137 2.85 16.56 6.62
N ARG A 138 3.33 16.26 7.83
CA ARG A 138 2.49 15.85 8.98
C ARG A 138 1.45 16.90 9.37
N THR A 139 1.73 18.18 9.19
CA THR A 139 0.85 19.27 9.61
C THR A 139 -0.04 19.81 8.51
N ASN A 140 0.04 19.26 7.30
CA ASN A 140 -0.76 19.70 6.18
C ASN A 140 -1.91 18.76 5.88
N ASN A 141 -3.04 19.34 5.53
CA ASN A 141 -4.22 18.65 5.04
C ASN A 141 -4.79 19.46 3.87
N TYR A 142 -4.15 19.33 2.71
CA TYR A 142 -4.45 20.09 1.50
C TYR A 142 -5.95 20.07 1.11
N TRP A 143 -6.57 18.89 1.24
CA TRP A 143 -7.97 18.70 0.91
C TRP A 143 -8.93 19.19 1.99
N GLY A 144 -8.46 19.39 3.22
CA GLY A 144 -9.28 19.73 4.39
C GLY A 144 -10.21 18.60 4.84
N PHE A 145 -9.87 17.34 4.56
CA PHE A 145 -10.67 16.17 4.94
C PHE A 145 -10.61 15.94 6.45
N LYS A 146 -11.77 15.56 7.03
CA LYS A 146 -11.93 15.35 8.47
C LYS A 146 -12.71 14.08 8.81
N ARG A 147 -12.96 13.21 7.81
CA ARG A 147 -13.71 11.98 8.02
C ARG A 147 -12.84 10.94 8.71
N LYS A 148 -13.38 10.37 9.79
CA LYS A 148 -12.73 9.27 10.49
C LYS A 148 -12.85 7.96 9.70
N ILE A 149 -11.91 7.06 9.93
CA ILE A 149 -11.95 5.71 9.38
C ILE A 149 -12.94 4.88 10.21
N PRO A 150 -13.99 4.28 9.60
CA PRO A 150 -14.98 3.50 10.31
C PRO A 150 -14.46 2.10 10.67
N THR A 151 -15.15 1.43 11.59
CA THR A 151 -14.78 0.09 12.10
C THR A 151 -14.68 -0.96 10.99
N SER A 152 -15.48 -0.84 9.92
CA SER A 152 -15.41 -1.75 8.77
C SER A 152 -14.02 -1.83 8.11
N PHE A 153 -13.25 -0.75 8.16
CA PHE A 153 -11.86 -0.72 7.68
C PHE A 153 -10.85 -1.37 8.66
N TYR A 154 -11.24 -1.62 9.89
CA TYR A 154 -10.45 -2.39 10.85
C TYR A 154 -10.82 -3.88 10.90
N THR A 155 -11.96 -4.26 10.32
CA THR A 155 -12.45 -5.64 10.32
C THR A 155 -12.44 -6.30 8.94
N GLY A 156 -12.26 -5.51 7.86
CA GLY A 156 -12.34 -6.00 6.49
C GLY A 156 -13.76 -6.36 6.06
N ASN A 157 -14.74 -5.54 6.46
CA ASN A 157 -16.17 -5.72 6.17
C ASN A 157 -16.78 -4.45 5.53
N THR A 158 -16.05 -3.82 4.61
CA THR A 158 -16.51 -2.62 3.90
C THR A 158 -17.53 -2.92 2.79
N GLY A 159 -17.65 -4.19 2.38
CA GLY A 159 -18.43 -4.61 1.22
C GLY A 159 -17.72 -4.39 -0.12
N ILE A 160 -16.47 -3.95 -0.11
CA ILE A 160 -15.64 -3.71 -1.30
C ILE A 160 -14.56 -4.80 -1.36
N GLU A 161 -14.74 -5.79 -2.21
CA GLU A 161 -13.92 -7.01 -2.22
C GLU A 161 -12.41 -6.76 -2.21
N PRO A 162 -11.81 -5.89 -3.06
CA PRO A 162 -10.37 -5.65 -3.02
C PRO A 162 -9.91 -5.02 -1.70
N ILE A 163 -10.72 -4.18 -1.08
CA ILE A 163 -10.42 -3.54 0.20
C ILE A 163 -10.50 -4.57 1.34
N ASP A 164 -11.59 -5.33 1.40
CA ASP A 164 -11.81 -6.32 2.45
C ASP A 164 -10.74 -7.40 2.47
N ILE A 165 -10.34 -7.89 1.29
CA ILE A 165 -9.28 -8.88 1.16
C ILE A 165 -7.93 -8.30 1.60
N SER A 166 -7.59 -7.09 1.16
CA SER A 166 -6.35 -6.42 1.55
C SER A 166 -6.30 -6.21 3.07
N ILE A 167 -7.39 -5.75 3.69
CA ILE A 167 -7.46 -5.58 5.15
C ILE A 167 -7.27 -6.92 5.87
N ARG A 168 -7.96 -7.99 5.43
CA ARG A 168 -7.81 -9.32 6.05
C ARG A 168 -6.39 -9.89 5.91
N LYS A 169 -5.71 -9.63 4.79
CA LYS A 169 -4.28 -9.97 4.64
C LYS A 169 -3.43 -9.24 5.69
N VAL A 170 -3.64 -7.93 5.86
CA VAL A 170 -2.93 -7.12 6.86
C VAL A 170 -3.19 -7.62 8.28
N LEU A 171 -4.44 -7.81 8.66
CA LEU A 171 -4.81 -8.30 10.00
C LEU A 171 -4.18 -9.67 10.31
N LYS A 172 -3.95 -10.47 9.28
CA LYS A 172 -3.37 -11.81 9.41
C LYS A 172 -1.84 -11.79 9.48
N THR A 173 -1.19 -10.87 8.79
CA THR A 173 0.26 -10.92 8.55
C THR A 173 1.02 -9.63 8.87
N GLY A 174 0.33 -8.52 9.09
CA GLY A 174 0.94 -7.20 9.22
C GLY A 174 1.58 -6.67 7.92
N TYR A 175 1.27 -7.27 6.75
CA TYR A 175 1.96 -6.93 5.51
C TYR A 175 1.04 -6.92 4.29
N LEU A 176 1.34 -6.02 3.37
CA LEU A 176 0.95 -6.03 1.95
C LEU A 176 2.11 -5.49 1.12
N HIS A 177 2.20 -5.87 -0.13
CA HIS A 177 3.16 -5.24 -1.03
C HIS A 177 2.71 -3.82 -1.41
N HIS A 178 3.66 -3.03 -1.96
CA HIS A 178 3.48 -1.59 -2.16
C HIS A 178 2.23 -1.21 -2.96
N ILE A 179 1.93 -1.94 -4.03
CA ILE A 179 0.79 -1.62 -4.91
C ILE A 179 -0.55 -1.83 -4.22
N GLU A 180 -0.71 -2.87 -3.41
CA GLU A 180 -1.93 -3.03 -2.60
C GLU A 180 -2.06 -1.90 -1.57
N ARG A 181 -0.95 -1.43 -0.98
CA ARG A 181 -0.99 -0.29 -0.05
C ARG A 181 -1.38 1.00 -0.73
N LEU A 182 -0.75 1.32 -1.87
CA LEU A 182 -0.94 2.60 -2.57
C LEU A 182 -2.21 2.62 -3.39
N MET A 183 -2.36 1.66 -4.32
CA MET A 183 -3.38 1.72 -5.37
C MET A 183 -4.68 1.01 -5.00
N VAL A 184 -4.68 0.16 -3.98
CA VAL A 184 -5.91 -0.42 -3.44
C VAL A 184 -6.35 0.37 -2.21
N LEU A 185 -5.64 0.26 -1.09
CA LEU A 185 -6.03 0.88 0.17
C LEU A 185 -5.92 2.42 0.14
N GLY A 186 -4.76 2.95 -0.16
CA GLY A 186 -4.51 4.39 -0.14
C GLY A 186 -5.37 5.17 -1.13
N ASN A 187 -5.47 4.67 -2.38
CA ASN A 187 -6.37 5.22 -3.38
C ASN A 187 -7.83 5.25 -2.90
N PHE A 188 -8.34 4.11 -2.40
CA PHE A 188 -9.72 4.04 -1.94
C PHE A 188 -9.98 4.93 -0.72
N MET A 189 -9.05 5.00 0.24
CA MET A 189 -9.15 5.87 1.41
C MET A 189 -9.17 7.35 1.02
N LEU A 190 -8.36 7.77 0.02
CA LEU A 190 -8.40 9.12 -0.52
C LEU A 190 -9.74 9.43 -1.19
N LEU A 191 -10.27 8.50 -1.99
CA LEU A 191 -11.59 8.65 -2.63
C LEU A 191 -12.74 8.70 -1.61
N CYS A 192 -12.56 8.10 -0.43
CA CYS A 192 -13.48 8.20 0.70
C CYS A 192 -13.35 9.51 1.48
N GLU A 193 -12.39 10.37 1.14
CA GLU A 193 -12.15 11.65 1.80
C GLU A 193 -11.85 11.50 3.31
N PHE A 194 -11.06 10.46 3.69
CA PHE A 194 -10.64 10.28 5.07
C PHE A 194 -9.62 11.35 5.49
N ASP A 195 -9.62 11.68 6.76
CA ASP A 195 -8.60 12.53 7.38
C ASP A 195 -7.21 11.87 7.20
N PRO A 196 -6.20 12.57 6.67
CA PRO A 196 -4.87 11.99 6.51
C PRO A 196 -4.24 11.53 7.82
N ASP A 197 -4.57 12.13 8.96
CA ASP A 197 -4.10 11.69 10.29
C ASP A 197 -4.69 10.33 10.66
N GLU A 198 -5.97 10.10 10.35
CA GLU A 198 -6.62 8.80 10.55
C GLU A 198 -6.01 7.73 9.64
N VAL A 199 -5.73 8.07 8.38
CA VAL A 199 -5.06 7.13 7.44
C VAL A 199 -3.64 6.81 7.92
N TYR A 200 -2.87 7.82 8.34
CA TYR A 200 -1.55 7.62 8.92
C TYR A 200 -1.60 6.69 10.14
N LYS A 201 -2.51 6.96 11.09
CA LYS A 201 -2.71 6.14 12.28
C LYS A 201 -3.02 4.68 11.90
N TRP A 202 -3.95 4.46 10.98
CA TRP A 202 -4.36 3.15 10.50
C TRP A 202 -3.16 2.34 9.95
N PHE A 203 -2.32 2.96 9.11
CA PHE A 203 -1.11 2.31 8.59
C PHE A 203 -0.06 2.05 9.69
N MET A 204 0.11 2.97 10.62
CA MET A 204 1.06 2.79 11.75
C MET A 204 0.65 1.64 12.67
N GLU A 205 -0.64 1.44 12.88
CA GLU A 205 -1.17 0.41 13.78
C GLU A 205 -1.13 -1.00 13.17
N LEU A 206 -1.26 -1.14 11.85
CA LEU A 206 -1.53 -2.43 11.22
C LEU A 206 -0.35 -3.04 10.47
N PHE A 207 0.70 -2.29 10.15
CA PHE A 207 1.81 -2.80 9.35
C PHE A 207 3.09 -3.00 10.15
N ILE A 208 3.73 -4.16 9.98
CA ILE A 208 4.95 -4.56 10.70
C ILE A 208 6.18 -3.69 10.36
N ASP A 209 6.19 -3.11 9.17
CA ASP A 209 7.28 -2.25 8.69
C ASP A 209 6.99 -0.74 8.80
N SER A 210 5.95 -0.38 9.56
CA SER A 210 5.57 1.00 9.81
C SER A 210 6.52 1.68 10.78
N TYR A 211 7.26 2.64 10.26
CA TYR A 211 8.10 3.56 11.00
C TYR A 211 7.76 4.99 10.60
N ASP A 212 7.85 5.92 11.52
CA ASP A 212 7.47 7.31 11.30
C ASP A 212 8.15 7.92 10.06
N TRP A 213 9.45 7.72 9.93
CA TRP A 213 10.25 8.28 8.83
C TRP A 213 9.82 7.78 7.44
N VAL A 214 9.25 6.59 7.35
CA VAL A 214 8.76 6.05 6.07
C VAL A 214 7.27 6.33 5.88
N MET A 215 6.46 6.30 6.94
CA MET A 215 5.01 6.47 6.83
C MET A 215 4.59 7.92 6.61
N VAL A 216 5.27 8.90 7.19
CA VAL A 216 4.91 10.31 6.99
C VAL A 216 4.94 10.68 5.51
N PRO A 217 6.04 10.56 4.75
CA PRO A 217 6.02 10.91 3.34
C PRO A 217 5.13 10.00 2.50
N ASN A 218 5.07 8.70 2.81
CA ASN A 218 4.24 7.78 2.03
C ASN A 218 2.74 8.02 2.20
N ILE A 219 2.29 8.40 3.39
CA ILE A 219 0.85 8.63 3.63
C ILE A 219 0.47 10.07 3.29
N TYR A 220 1.07 11.07 3.93
CA TYR A 220 0.69 12.47 3.68
C TYR A 220 1.07 12.94 2.28
N GLY A 221 2.28 12.60 1.81
CA GLY A 221 2.76 13.03 0.50
C GLY A 221 2.22 12.18 -0.64
N MET A 222 2.54 10.90 -0.67
CA MET A 222 2.23 10.05 -1.82
C MET A 222 0.78 9.57 -1.86
N SER A 223 0.32 8.91 -0.80
CA SER A 223 -0.98 8.23 -0.78
C SER A 223 -2.15 9.21 -0.72
N GLN A 224 -2.13 10.15 0.24
CA GLN A 224 -3.24 11.06 0.50
C GLN A 224 -3.08 12.44 -0.16
N PHE A 225 -1.91 12.74 -0.75
CA PHE A 225 -1.64 14.05 -1.35
C PHE A 225 -1.96 15.22 -0.42
N ALA A 226 -1.80 15.02 0.88
CA ALA A 226 -2.14 15.99 1.90
C ALA A 226 -1.14 17.14 1.99
N ASP A 227 0.05 16.97 1.41
CA ASP A 227 1.10 17.99 1.26
C ASP A 227 0.83 19.00 0.11
N GLY A 228 -0.21 18.77 -0.70
CA GLY A 228 -0.57 19.63 -1.82
C GLY A 228 0.36 19.53 -3.03
N GLY A 229 1.16 18.47 -3.12
CA GLY A 229 2.02 18.21 -4.27
C GLY A 229 3.50 18.51 -4.06
N LEU A 230 3.96 18.55 -2.82
CA LEU A 230 5.39 18.62 -2.50
C LEU A 230 6.14 17.38 -3.00
N MET A 231 5.61 16.19 -2.70
CA MET A 231 6.24 14.92 -3.01
C MET A 231 5.85 14.39 -4.39
N SER A 232 4.61 14.54 -4.79
CA SER A 232 4.10 14.02 -6.05
C SER A 232 3.38 15.09 -6.88
N THR A 233 3.50 15.03 -8.21
CA THR A 233 2.89 16.02 -9.11
C THR A 233 1.39 15.84 -9.30
N LYS A 234 0.84 14.73 -8.83
CA LYS A 234 -0.58 14.39 -8.91
C LYS A 234 -0.94 13.35 -7.83
N PRO A 235 -2.19 13.33 -7.35
CA PRO A 235 -2.65 12.26 -6.47
C PRO A 235 -2.64 10.90 -7.17
N TYR A 236 -2.35 9.84 -6.42
CA TYR A 236 -2.38 8.45 -6.87
C TYR A 236 -3.79 7.89 -6.75
N ILE A 237 -4.65 8.27 -7.67
CA ILE A 237 -6.04 7.82 -7.74
C ILE A 237 -6.33 7.12 -9.06
N SER A 238 -7.22 6.14 -9.01
CA SER A 238 -7.65 5.39 -10.18
C SER A 238 -9.08 4.88 -10.02
N SER A 239 -9.75 4.63 -11.15
CA SER A 239 -10.99 3.89 -11.20
C SER A 239 -10.76 2.38 -11.05
N SER A 240 -11.85 1.61 -10.96
CA SER A 240 -11.82 0.13 -10.90
C SER A 240 -11.05 -0.52 -12.06
N ASN A 241 -10.98 0.16 -13.20
CA ASN A 241 -10.26 -0.35 -14.39
C ASN A 241 -8.76 -0.59 -14.12
N TYR A 242 -8.13 0.19 -13.25
CA TYR A 242 -6.76 -0.06 -12.83
C TYR A 242 -6.65 -1.39 -12.09
N ILE A 243 -7.56 -1.63 -11.14
CA ILE A 243 -7.58 -2.86 -10.35
C ILE A 243 -7.73 -4.09 -11.27
N TYR A 244 -8.63 -4.03 -12.26
CA TYR A 244 -8.79 -5.12 -13.23
C TYR A 244 -7.55 -5.39 -14.08
N LYS A 245 -6.81 -4.34 -14.45
CA LYS A 245 -5.60 -4.48 -15.27
C LYS A 245 -4.43 -5.08 -14.49
N MET A 246 -4.35 -4.80 -13.22
CA MET A 246 -3.21 -5.17 -12.36
C MET A 246 -3.48 -6.42 -11.53
N SER A 247 -4.71 -6.95 -11.55
CA SER A 247 -5.11 -8.03 -10.64
C SER A 247 -5.96 -9.11 -11.32
N ASP A 248 -6.22 -10.17 -10.58
CA ASP A 248 -7.16 -11.24 -10.92
C ASP A 248 -8.58 -11.02 -10.38
N TYR A 249 -8.87 -9.85 -9.78
CA TYR A 249 -10.23 -9.49 -9.35
C TYR A 249 -11.19 -9.45 -10.52
N LYS A 250 -12.42 -9.93 -10.30
CA LYS A 250 -13.48 -9.96 -11.33
C LYS A 250 -14.47 -8.82 -11.13
N LYS A 251 -15.15 -8.44 -12.22
CA LYS A 251 -16.25 -7.47 -12.18
C LYS A 251 -17.35 -7.93 -11.24
N ASN A 252 -17.76 -7.03 -10.34
CA ASN A 252 -18.82 -7.26 -9.37
C ASN A 252 -19.35 -5.91 -8.89
N GLU A 253 -20.34 -5.88 -7.98
CA GLU A 253 -20.96 -4.65 -7.48
C GLU A 253 -19.98 -3.64 -6.84
N TRP A 254 -18.82 -4.09 -6.34
CA TRP A 254 -17.80 -3.22 -5.77
C TRP A 254 -17.24 -2.20 -6.78
N ASP A 255 -17.20 -2.54 -8.06
CA ASP A 255 -16.69 -1.64 -9.10
C ASP A 255 -17.57 -0.40 -9.32
N LYS A 256 -18.88 -0.55 -9.19
CA LYS A 256 -19.83 0.55 -9.29
C LYS A 256 -19.63 1.56 -8.18
N VAL A 257 -19.32 1.08 -6.97
CA VAL A 257 -18.99 1.93 -5.83
C VAL A 257 -17.65 2.63 -6.06
N TRP A 258 -16.64 1.88 -6.45
CA TRP A 258 -15.30 2.43 -6.69
C TRP A 258 -15.30 3.52 -7.77
N ASP A 259 -15.91 3.25 -8.91
CA ASP A 259 -16.05 4.22 -9.99
C ASP A 259 -16.94 5.40 -9.59
N GLY A 260 -17.97 5.13 -8.79
CA GLY A 260 -18.81 6.19 -8.20
C GLY A 260 -18.00 7.16 -7.33
N LEU A 261 -17.16 6.63 -6.43
CA LEU A 261 -16.27 7.42 -5.59
C LEU A 261 -15.23 8.19 -6.43
N PHE A 262 -14.64 7.54 -7.44
CA PHE A 262 -13.66 8.15 -8.33
C PHE A 262 -14.24 9.37 -9.05
N TRP A 263 -15.40 9.24 -9.71
CA TRP A 263 -16.02 10.34 -10.43
C TRP A 263 -16.58 11.41 -9.51
N ARG A 264 -17.11 11.03 -8.34
CA ARG A 264 -17.52 11.98 -7.30
C ARG A 264 -16.34 12.82 -6.80
N PHE A 265 -15.20 12.21 -6.55
CA PHE A 265 -13.97 12.90 -6.13
C PHE A 265 -13.50 13.88 -7.22
N MET A 266 -13.51 13.45 -8.50
CA MET A 266 -13.21 14.32 -9.64
C MET A 266 -14.11 15.56 -9.71
N ASP A 267 -15.41 15.36 -9.50
CA ASP A 267 -16.39 16.44 -9.57
C ASP A 267 -16.24 17.41 -8.39
N LYS A 268 -16.07 16.91 -7.18
CA LYS A 268 -15.85 17.74 -5.98
C LYS A 268 -14.56 18.55 -6.02
N GLN A 269 -13.48 17.96 -6.51
CA GLN A 269 -12.16 18.59 -6.59
C GLN A 269 -11.86 19.16 -7.98
N ARG A 270 -12.90 19.48 -8.74
CA ARG A 270 -12.87 19.90 -10.15
C ARG A 270 -11.84 20.99 -10.44
N GLU A 271 -11.76 22.00 -9.60
CA GLU A 271 -10.81 23.11 -9.79
C GLU A 271 -9.35 22.66 -9.78
N PHE A 272 -9.00 21.73 -8.89
CA PHE A 272 -7.68 21.15 -8.85
C PHE A 272 -7.36 20.38 -10.14
N PHE A 273 -8.29 19.53 -10.59
CA PHE A 273 -8.09 18.70 -11.76
C PHE A 273 -8.03 19.51 -13.07
N ILE A 274 -8.79 20.58 -13.20
CA ILE A 274 -8.72 21.48 -14.35
C ILE A 274 -7.37 22.19 -14.43
N LYS A 275 -6.82 22.60 -13.30
CA LYS A 275 -5.51 23.28 -13.23
C LYS A 275 -4.33 22.33 -13.48
N ASN A 276 -4.50 21.01 -13.27
CA ASN A 276 -3.44 20.03 -13.46
C ASN A 276 -3.41 19.54 -14.91
N PRO A 277 -2.33 19.81 -15.69
CA PRO A 277 -2.27 19.45 -17.12
C PRO A 277 -2.40 17.94 -17.39
N ARG A 278 -1.96 17.11 -16.46
CA ARG A 278 -1.98 15.64 -16.59
C ARG A 278 -3.36 15.03 -16.32
N LEU A 279 -4.21 15.73 -15.57
CA LEU A 279 -5.49 15.21 -15.09
C LEU A 279 -6.71 15.91 -15.71
N ARG A 280 -6.51 17.05 -16.36
CA ARG A 280 -7.59 17.83 -17.00
C ARG A 280 -8.45 17.00 -17.97
N MET A 281 -7.84 16.04 -18.65
CA MET A 281 -8.56 15.15 -19.56
C MET A 281 -9.65 14.34 -18.85
N LEU A 282 -9.46 13.97 -17.57
CA LEU A 282 -10.47 13.24 -16.79
C LEU A 282 -11.74 14.08 -16.60
N ILE A 283 -11.60 15.37 -16.32
CA ILE A 283 -12.75 16.28 -16.22
C ILE A 283 -13.48 16.39 -17.56
N ASN A 284 -12.76 16.54 -18.66
CA ASN A 284 -13.37 16.56 -20.00
C ASN A 284 -14.12 15.25 -20.30
N THR A 285 -13.59 14.11 -19.86
CA THR A 285 -14.25 12.81 -20.01
C THR A 285 -15.53 12.75 -19.17
N PHE A 286 -15.49 13.23 -17.94
CA PHE A 286 -16.64 13.27 -17.05
C PHE A 286 -17.73 14.20 -17.58
N ASP A 287 -17.36 15.38 -18.11
CA ASP A 287 -18.32 16.34 -18.66
C ASP A 287 -19.04 15.84 -19.91
N LYS A 288 -18.35 15.02 -20.72
CA LYS A 288 -18.91 14.40 -21.93
C LYS A 288 -19.61 13.06 -21.69
N MET A 289 -19.64 12.60 -20.44
CA MET A 289 -20.29 11.34 -20.07
C MET A 289 -21.81 11.44 -20.26
N ASP A 290 -22.43 10.35 -20.65
CA ASP A 290 -23.89 10.24 -20.68
C ASP A 290 -24.51 10.70 -19.35
N PRO A 291 -25.55 11.55 -19.38
CA PRO A 291 -26.11 12.14 -18.15
C PRO A 291 -26.59 11.10 -17.13
N ILE A 292 -27.24 10.04 -17.60
CA ILE A 292 -27.75 8.97 -16.71
C ILE A 292 -26.61 8.22 -16.07
N LYS A 293 -25.57 7.89 -16.87
CA LYS A 293 -24.36 7.24 -16.36
C LYS A 293 -23.63 8.09 -15.34
N LYS A 294 -23.50 9.38 -15.62
CA LYS A 294 -22.88 10.35 -14.71
C LYS A 294 -23.63 10.43 -13.38
N GLU A 295 -24.94 10.56 -13.42
CA GLU A 295 -25.80 10.61 -12.23
C GLU A 295 -25.70 9.32 -11.41
N ASN A 296 -25.71 8.14 -12.05
CA ASN A 296 -25.54 6.86 -11.38
C ASN A 296 -24.20 6.75 -10.65
N HIS A 297 -23.08 7.23 -11.24
CA HIS A 297 -21.79 7.26 -10.55
C HIS A 297 -21.85 8.15 -9.30
N LEU A 298 -22.40 9.35 -9.40
CA LEU A 298 -22.51 10.28 -8.27
C LEU A 298 -23.39 9.71 -7.15
N ILE A 299 -24.54 9.11 -7.49
CA ILE A 299 -25.44 8.46 -6.53
C ILE A 299 -24.73 7.31 -5.81
N ASN A 300 -24.06 6.41 -6.54
CA ASN A 300 -23.36 5.29 -5.94
C ASN A 300 -22.24 5.74 -4.99
N GLY A 301 -21.42 6.70 -5.40
CA GLY A 301 -20.39 7.27 -4.54
C GLY A 301 -20.95 7.94 -3.29
N GLU A 302 -22.00 8.75 -3.44
CA GLU A 302 -22.62 9.45 -2.31
C GLU A 302 -23.32 8.50 -1.34
N LYS A 303 -23.97 7.45 -1.85
CA LYS A 303 -24.60 6.39 -1.04
C LYS A 303 -23.55 5.69 -0.17
N PHE A 304 -22.40 5.32 -0.75
CA PHE A 304 -21.33 4.68 0.01
C PHE A 304 -20.75 5.61 1.07
N ILE A 305 -20.46 6.87 0.73
CA ILE A 305 -19.97 7.86 1.70
C ILE A 305 -20.94 8.02 2.88
N LYS A 306 -22.24 8.08 2.62
CA LYS A 306 -23.26 8.15 3.69
C LYS A 306 -23.26 6.90 4.57
N SER A 307 -23.11 5.70 3.99
CA SER A 307 -23.08 4.45 4.79
C SER A 307 -21.90 4.43 5.76
N ILE A 308 -20.68 4.72 5.28
CA ILE A 308 -19.50 4.73 6.14
C ILE A 308 -19.43 5.89 7.13
N THR A 309 -20.13 7.00 6.88
CA THR A 309 -20.19 8.14 7.81
C THR A 309 -21.09 7.84 9.01
N ASN A 310 -22.12 7.01 8.82
CA ASN A 310 -23.07 6.62 9.87
C ASN A 310 -22.61 5.39 10.67
N GLU A 311 -21.55 4.75 10.26
CA GLU A 311 -20.91 3.66 10.99
C GLU A 311 -20.09 4.22 12.16
N LYS A 312 -20.26 3.64 13.36
CA LYS A 312 -19.56 4.04 14.59
C LYS A 312 -18.23 3.33 14.75
#